data_5e2c75a3fd70bfd168c1d3ce1777b193
#
_entry.id   5e2c75a3fd70bfd168c1d3ce1777b193
#
_cell.length_a   1.000
_cell.length_b   1.000
_cell.length_c   1.000
_cell.angle_alpha   90.00
_cell.angle_beta   90.00
_cell.angle_gamma   90.00
#
_symmetry.space_group_name_H-M   'P 1'
#
loop_
_entity.id
_entity.type
_entity.pdbx_description
1 polymer ?
#
loop_
_entity_poly.entity_id
_entity_poly.type
_entity_poly.pdbx_seq_one_letter_code
_entity_poly.pdbx_strand_id
1 'polypeptide(L)'
;NNKFKIIKSINFETNRIYKKNYLKIALKNYLNKKLNSFFLFSSVVPAAFKEIKKNFKSTKFKIYEIKDFDLGKIININVKNKKQLGSDRIANAIGAKQFKNCLILDFGTATTFDVIKNEVYEGGVIAPGVKLSIMNLNKSTALLPLINLKRDQKNYGKNTKEALNAGFVWG
;
A
#
# COMPACT_ATOMS: atom_id res chain seq x y z
N ASN A 1 19.73 9.11 -18.71
CA ASN A 1 19.00 8.13 -17.90
C ASN A 1 19.03 8.55 -16.43
N ASN A 2 18.11 9.42 -16.01
CA ASN A 2 17.92 9.73 -14.59
C ASN A 2 17.22 8.53 -13.95
N LYS A 3 18.01 7.59 -13.45
CA LYS A 3 17.49 6.48 -12.64
C LYS A 3 17.12 7.07 -11.28
N PHE A 4 15.82 7.14 -10.98
CA PHE A 4 15.34 7.45 -9.63
C PHE A 4 15.90 6.42 -8.64
N LYS A 5 16.61 6.89 -7.62
CA LYS A 5 17.19 6.04 -6.58
C LYS A 5 16.48 6.32 -5.27
N ILE A 6 15.96 5.27 -4.64
CA ILE A 6 15.45 5.38 -3.25
C ILE A 6 16.66 5.63 -2.35
N ILE A 7 16.70 6.81 -1.72
CA ILE A 7 17.78 7.19 -0.80
C ILE A 7 17.55 6.53 0.55
N LYS A 8 16.30 6.49 1.01
CA LYS A 8 15.92 5.88 2.28
C LYS A 8 14.44 5.52 2.31
N SER A 9 14.11 4.43 2.99
CA SER A 9 12.73 4.00 3.29
C SER A 9 12.55 3.87 4.80
N ILE A 10 11.40 4.29 5.32
CA ILE A 10 11.04 4.21 6.74
C ILE A 10 9.60 3.75 6.82
N ASN A 11 9.33 2.77 7.69
CA ASN A 11 7.98 2.28 7.96
C ASN A 11 7.46 2.85 9.28
N PHE A 12 6.21 3.27 9.29
CA PHE A 12 5.50 3.73 10.47
C PHE A 12 4.18 2.98 10.62
N GLU A 13 3.82 2.68 11.86
CA GLU A 13 2.46 2.22 12.16
C GLU A 13 1.48 3.39 12.03
N THR A 14 0.40 3.20 11.29
CA THR A 14 -0.60 4.25 11.01
C THR A 14 -1.19 4.86 12.29
N ASN A 15 -1.38 4.07 13.35
CA ASN A 15 -1.89 4.55 14.65
C ASN A 15 -0.96 5.57 15.34
N ARG A 16 0.35 5.51 15.07
CA ARG A 16 1.33 6.46 15.63
C ARG A 16 1.27 7.84 15.00
N ILE A 17 0.71 7.97 13.81
CA ILE A 17 0.56 9.25 13.09
C ILE A 17 -0.28 10.24 13.92
N TYR A 18 -1.24 9.73 14.70
CA TYR A 18 -2.12 10.53 15.54
C TYR A 18 -1.47 11.01 16.86
N LYS A 19 -0.28 10.49 17.21
CA LYS A 19 0.43 10.96 18.41
C LYS A 19 1.06 12.32 18.14
N LYS A 20 0.86 13.25 19.08
CA LYS A 20 1.37 14.63 19.00
C LYS A 20 2.88 14.66 18.67
N ASN A 21 3.25 15.44 17.67
CA ASN A 21 4.63 15.63 17.19
C ASN A 21 5.37 14.37 16.69
N TYR A 22 4.74 13.19 16.68
CA TYR A 22 5.43 11.96 16.26
C TYR A 22 6.06 12.08 14.88
N LEU A 23 5.30 12.52 13.88
CA LEU A 23 5.82 12.66 12.52
C LEU A 23 6.93 13.72 12.40
N LYS A 24 6.80 14.84 13.13
CA LYS A 24 7.84 15.89 13.15
C LYS A 24 9.15 15.35 13.71
N ILE A 25 9.11 14.56 14.77
CA ILE A 25 10.29 13.93 15.37
C ILE A 25 10.87 12.88 14.42
N ALA A 26 10.05 11.99 13.94
CA ALA A 26 10.47 10.88 13.07
C ALA A 26 11.07 11.37 11.74
N LEU A 27 10.60 12.51 11.23
CA LEU A 27 11.06 13.09 9.97
C LEU A 27 12.04 14.27 10.17
N LYS A 28 12.45 14.59 11.41
CA LYS A 28 13.31 15.74 11.73
C LYS A 28 14.55 15.85 10.84
N ASN A 29 15.25 14.74 10.63
CA ASN A 29 16.47 14.70 9.83
C ASN A 29 16.23 14.96 8.33
N TYR A 30 15.00 14.84 7.86
CA TYR A 30 14.60 15.12 6.48
C TYR A 30 14.05 16.54 6.31
N LEU A 31 13.41 17.08 7.36
CA LEU A 31 12.81 18.39 7.35
C LEU A 31 13.81 19.51 7.48
N ASN A 32 15.00 19.25 8.07
CA ASN A 32 16.05 20.25 8.30
C ASN A 32 16.98 20.46 7.08
N LYS A 33 16.86 19.65 6.05
CA LYS A 33 17.65 19.89 4.82
C LYS A 33 17.01 21.02 4.02
N LYS A 34 17.83 21.96 3.53
CA LYS A 34 17.46 23.08 2.63
C LYS A 34 16.95 22.57 1.27
N LEU A 35 15.98 21.71 1.25
CA LEU A 35 15.37 21.20 0.03
C LEU A 35 14.10 22.00 -0.23
N ASN A 36 13.98 22.60 -1.41
CA ASN A 36 12.70 22.99 -1.98
C ASN A 36 11.90 21.71 -2.24
N SER A 37 11.40 21.11 -1.16
CA SER A 37 10.85 19.76 -1.19
C SER A 37 9.34 19.84 -1.10
N PHE A 38 8.71 18.99 -1.84
CA PHE A 38 7.29 18.71 -1.70
C PHE A 38 7.11 17.28 -1.15
N PHE A 39 5.99 17.06 -0.49
CA PHE A 39 5.54 15.73 -0.11
C PHE A 39 4.46 15.29 -1.07
N LEU A 40 4.65 14.14 -1.68
CA LEU A 40 3.64 13.46 -2.46
C LEU A 40 3.09 12.31 -1.62
N PHE A 41 1.78 12.27 -1.45
CA PHE A 41 1.08 11.25 -0.71
C PHE A 41 0.22 10.39 -1.63
N SER A 42 0.18 9.11 -1.30
CA SER A 42 -0.80 8.16 -1.80
C SER A 42 -1.52 7.59 -0.58
N SER A 43 -2.73 8.08 -0.31
CA SER A 43 -3.44 7.74 0.93
C SER A 43 -4.81 7.14 0.65
N VAL A 44 -5.08 6.00 1.27
CA VAL A 44 -6.42 5.37 1.33
C VAL A 44 -7.07 5.54 2.71
N VAL A 45 -6.43 6.31 3.62
CA VAL A 45 -6.94 6.64 4.94
C VAL A 45 -7.10 8.17 5.07
N PRO A 46 -8.26 8.74 4.70
CA PRO A 46 -8.47 10.19 4.68
C PRO A 46 -8.16 10.89 6.02
N ALA A 47 -8.49 10.25 7.14
CA ALA A 47 -8.23 10.80 8.47
C ALA A 47 -6.73 10.94 8.75
N ALA A 48 -5.92 9.94 8.38
CA ALA A 48 -4.46 9.99 8.52
C ALA A 48 -3.86 11.10 7.65
N PHE A 49 -4.34 11.25 6.42
CA PHE A 49 -3.89 12.30 5.52
C PHE A 49 -4.23 13.70 6.04
N LYS A 50 -5.45 13.88 6.59
CA LYS A 50 -5.85 15.14 7.24
C LYS A 50 -4.93 15.48 8.42
N GLU A 51 -4.57 14.51 9.25
CA GLU A 51 -3.67 14.70 10.37
C GLU A 51 -2.24 15.05 9.90
N ILE A 52 -1.76 14.41 8.84
CA ILE A 52 -0.48 14.75 8.22
C ILE A 52 -0.49 16.20 7.71
N LYS A 53 -1.51 16.61 6.95
CA LYS A 53 -1.65 18.01 6.48
C LYS A 53 -1.61 18.99 7.65
N LYS A 54 -2.31 18.71 8.76
CA LYS A 54 -2.32 19.54 9.96
C LYS A 54 -0.94 19.68 10.58
N ASN A 55 -0.21 18.57 10.73
CA ASN A 55 1.13 18.57 11.33
C ASN A 55 2.16 19.37 10.52
N PHE A 56 1.99 19.47 9.20
CA PHE A 56 2.91 20.16 8.30
C PHE A 56 2.42 21.52 7.82
N LYS A 57 1.24 21.98 8.27
CA LYS A 57 0.64 23.27 7.84
C LYS A 57 1.57 24.47 8.07
N SER A 58 2.37 24.45 9.14
CA SER A 58 3.31 25.52 9.51
C SER A 58 4.70 25.37 8.87
N THR A 59 4.88 24.40 7.98
CA THR A 59 6.15 24.14 7.29
C THR A 59 6.17 24.76 5.90
N LYS A 60 7.36 24.96 5.34
CA LYS A 60 7.55 25.45 3.96
C LYS A 60 7.27 24.37 2.90
N PHE A 61 6.94 23.14 3.30
CA PHE A 61 6.72 22.04 2.37
C PHE A 61 5.35 22.10 1.74
N LYS A 62 5.29 21.95 0.43
CA LYS A 62 4.05 21.74 -0.30
C LYS A 62 3.63 20.28 -0.16
N ILE A 63 2.35 20.05 0.09
CA ILE A 63 1.79 18.72 0.30
C ILE A 63 0.77 18.45 -0.78
N TYR A 64 1.01 17.41 -1.55
CA TYR A 64 0.13 16.95 -2.62
C TYR A 64 -0.33 15.52 -2.35
N GLU A 65 -1.55 15.23 -2.70
CA GLU A 65 -2.07 13.87 -2.83
C GLU A 65 -2.03 13.49 -4.32
N ILE A 66 -1.79 12.23 -4.63
CA ILE A 66 -1.64 11.77 -6.01
C ILE A 66 -2.87 12.13 -6.88
N LYS A 67 -4.06 12.17 -6.28
CA LYS A 67 -5.30 12.54 -6.95
C LYS A 67 -5.47 14.06 -7.14
N ASP A 68 -4.60 14.89 -6.57
CA ASP A 68 -4.60 16.35 -6.82
C ASP A 68 -4.07 16.68 -8.22
N PHE A 69 -3.48 15.70 -8.90
CA PHE A 69 -2.93 15.85 -10.25
C PHE A 69 -3.92 15.40 -11.33
N ASP A 70 -3.77 15.95 -12.53
CA ASP A 70 -4.47 15.47 -13.72
C ASP A 70 -3.91 14.11 -14.14
N LEU A 71 -4.51 13.05 -13.60
CA LEU A 71 -4.08 11.69 -13.85
C LEU A 71 -4.16 11.29 -15.32
N GLY A 72 -5.06 11.89 -16.08
CA GLY A 72 -5.20 11.62 -17.52
C GLY A 72 -3.96 11.99 -18.34
N LYS A 73 -3.16 12.97 -17.86
CA LYS A 73 -1.86 13.32 -18.44
C LYS A 73 -0.73 12.38 -18.04
N ILE A 74 -0.92 11.58 -17.00
CA ILE A 74 0.11 10.72 -16.41
C ILE A 74 -0.09 9.28 -16.86
N ILE A 75 -1.31 8.75 -16.75
CA ILE A 75 -1.65 7.38 -17.09
C ILE A 75 -3.10 7.28 -17.59
N ASN A 76 -3.31 6.48 -18.61
CA ASN A 76 -4.66 6.16 -19.07
C ASN A 76 -5.32 5.17 -18.12
N ILE A 77 -6.53 5.49 -17.66
CA ILE A 77 -7.29 4.67 -16.71
C ILE A 77 -8.64 4.31 -17.34
N ASN A 78 -8.86 3.03 -17.57
CA ASN A 78 -10.08 2.45 -18.13
C ASN A 78 -10.90 1.74 -17.05
N VAL A 79 -11.48 2.51 -16.12
CA VAL A 79 -12.41 1.99 -15.11
C VAL A 79 -13.67 2.82 -15.07
N LYS A 80 -14.80 2.21 -14.69
CA LYS A 80 -16.11 2.87 -14.65
C LYS A 80 -16.14 4.12 -13.78
N ASN A 81 -15.49 4.08 -12.61
CA ASN A 81 -15.46 5.21 -11.67
C ASN A 81 -14.03 5.48 -11.18
N LYS A 82 -13.34 6.38 -11.86
CA LYS A 82 -11.95 6.76 -11.53
C LYS A 82 -11.80 7.35 -10.12
N LYS A 83 -12.85 8.00 -9.57
CA LYS A 83 -12.82 8.61 -8.23
C LYS A 83 -12.76 7.56 -7.11
N GLN A 84 -13.30 6.37 -7.35
CA GLN A 84 -13.27 5.26 -6.38
C GLN A 84 -11.96 4.48 -6.39
N LEU A 85 -11.11 4.67 -7.41
CA LEU A 85 -9.82 3.97 -7.47
C LEU A 85 -8.93 4.43 -6.31
N GLY A 86 -8.37 3.48 -5.55
CA GLY A 86 -7.47 3.75 -4.44
C GLY A 86 -6.20 4.49 -4.91
N SER A 87 -5.73 5.44 -4.11
CA SER A 87 -4.52 6.21 -4.42
C SER A 87 -3.28 5.35 -4.47
N ASP A 88 -3.21 4.29 -3.65
CA ASP A 88 -2.17 3.27 -3.66
C ASP A 88 -2.09 2.53 -4.99
N ARG A 89 -3.24 2.10 -5.52
CA ARG A 89 -3.33 1.42 -6.82
C ARG A 89 -2.94 2.36 -7.98
N ILE A 90 -3.31 3.63 -7.89
CA ILE A 90 -2.87 4.66 -8.85
C ILE A 90 -1.35 4.82 -8.81
N ALA A 91 -0.76 4.90 -7.60
CA ALA A 91 0.69 5.03 -7.43
C ALA A 91 1.43 3.82 -8.01
N ASN A 92 0.95 2.60 -7.73
CA ASN A 92 1.48 1.36 -8.28
C ASN A 92 1.42 1.35 -9.82
N ALA A 93 0.29 1.76 -10.39
CA ALA A 93 0.11 1.83 -11.85
C ALA A 93 1.06 2.85 -12.51
N ILE A 94 1.24 4.02 -11.89
CA ILE A 94 2.20 5.03 -12.38
C ILE A 94 3.63 4.50 -12.29
N GLY A 95 3.99 3.81 -11.20
CA GLY A 95 5.30 3.19 -11.03
C GLY A 95 5.60 2.11 -12.07
N ALA A 96 4.57 1.42 -12.54
CA ALA A 96 4.66 0.38 -13.56
C ALA A 96 4.51 0.88 -15.00
N LYS A 97 4.34 2.18 -15.23
CA LYS A 97 4.07 2.78 -16.56
C LYS A 97 5.10 2.41 -17.64
N GLN A 98 6.33 2.08 -17.24
CA GLN A 98 7.38 1.65 -18.17
C GLN A 98 7.08 0.28 -18.84
N PHE A 99 6.14 -0.49 -18.28
CA PHE A 99 5.76 -1.80 -18.81
C PHE A 99 4.47 -1.67 -19.62
N LYS A 100 4.51 -2.08 -20.88
CA LYS A 100 3.35 -2.05 -21.78
C LYS A 100 2.22 -2.96 -21.28
N ASN A 101 2.58 -4.14 -20.77
CA ASN A 101 1.66 -5.12 -20.21
C ASN A 101 2.28 -5.66 -18.92
N CYS A 102 1.57 -5.57 -17.82
CA CYS A 102 2.01 -6.16 -16.55
C CYS A 102 0.84 -6.41 -15.60
N LEU A 103 1.08 -7.30 -14.64
CA LEU A 103 0.26 -7.51 -13.47
C LEU A 103 1.04 -7.01 -12.26
N ILE A 104 0.44 -6.10 -11.49
CA ILE A 104 1.03 -5.55 -10.28
C ILE A 104 0.37 -6.25 -9.09
N LEU A 105 1.18 -6.83 -8.20
CA LEU A 105 0.72 -7.46 -6.97
C LEU A 105 1.16 -6.60 -5.79
N ASP A 106 0.22 -6.26 -4.94
CA ASP A 106 0.47 -5.54 -3.69
C ASP A 106 -0.08 -6.36 -2.52
N PHE A 107 0.81 -6.76 -1.62
CA PHE A 107 0.49 -7.59 -0.46
C PHE A 107 0.46 -6.74 0.81
N GLY A 108 -0.73 -6.28 1.18
CA GLY A 108 -0.96 -5.46 2.37
C GLY A 108 -2.09 -5.99 3.26
N THR A 109 -2.87 -5.08 3.82
CA THR A 109 -4.12 -5.41 4.52
C THR A 109 -5.12 -6.07 3.58
N ALA A 110 -5.17 -5.61 2.34
CA ALA A 110 -5.76 -6.33 1.21
C ALA A 110 -4.61 -6.82 0.29
N THR A 111 -4.86 -7.87 -0.46
CA THR A 111 -4.02 -8.25 -1.60
C THR A 111 -4.68 -7.72 -2.85
N THR A 112 -3.97 -6.87 -3.60
CA THR A 112 -4.50 -6.34 -4.86
C THR A 112 -3.72 -6.85 -6.05
N PHE A 113 -4.45 -7.06 -7.16
CA PHE A 113 -3.90 -7.43 -8.45
C PHE A 113 -4.35 -6.37 -9.43
N ASP A 114 -3.42 -5.56 -9.93
CA ASP A 114 -3.71 -4.47 -10.86
C ASP A 114 -3.21 -4.82 -12.26
N VAL A 115 -4.07 -4.64 -13.25
CA VAL A 115 -3.80 -5.02 -14.64
C VAL A 115 -3.45 -3.79 -15.45
N ILE A 116 -2.28 -3.78 -16.05
CA ILE A 116 -1.87 -2.85 -17.10
C ILE A 116 -1.86 -3.60 -18.42
N LYS A 117 -2.59 -3.11 -19.40
CA LYS A 117 -2.64 -3.65 -20.77
C LYS A 117 -2.49 -2.53 -21.79
N ASN A 118 -1.53 -2.64 -22.69
CA ASN A 118 -1.21 -1.59 -23.67
C ASN A 118 -1.03 -0.21 -23.04
N GLU A 119 -0.30 -0.14 -21.92
CA GLU A 119 -0.04 1.09 -21.15
C GLU A 119 -1.30 1.71 -20.50
N VAL A 120 -2.43 1.00 -20.49
CA VAL A 120 -3.69 1.42 -19.89
C VAL A 120 -3.94 0.62 -18.61
N TYR A 121 -4.31 1.30 -17.54
CA TYR A 121 -4.81 0.65 -16.34
C TYR A 121 -6.23 0.16 -16.57
N GLU A 122 -6.43 -1.15 -16.62
CA GLU A 122 -7.72 -1.78 -16.92
C GLU A 122 -8.56 -2.12 -15.68
N GLY A 123 -8.01 -1.94 -14.50
CA GLY A 123 -8.65 -2.35 -13.25
C GLY A 123 -7.90 -3.48 -12.57
N GLY A 124 -8.61 -4.30 -11.79
CA GLY A 124 -7.97 -5.41 -11.10
C GLY A 124 -8.85 -6.09 -10.07
N VAL A 125 -8.24 -6.91 -9.23
CA VAL A 125 -8.89 -7.70 -8.19
C VAL A 125 -8.46 -7.19 -6.82
N ILE A 126 -9.35 -7.25 -5.85
CA ILE A 126 -9.07 -6.98 -4.44
C ILE A 126 -9.48 -8.21 -3.65
N ALA A 127 -8.54 -8.83 -2.97
CA ALA A 127 -8.75 -9.96 -2.08
C ALA A 127 -8.35 -9.59 -0.64
N PRO A 128 -8.84 -10.29 0.37
CA PRO A 128 -8.35 -10.12 1.72
C PRO A 128 -6.83 -10.39 1.78
N GLY A 129 -6.10 -9.57 2.53
CA GLY A 129 -4.68 -9.84 2.76
C GLY A 129 -4.47 -11.08 3.63
N VAL A 130 -3.36 -11.77 3.46
CA VAL A 130 -3.07 -13.05 4.11
C VAL A 130 -3.21 -12.97 5.63
N LYS A 131 -2.63 -11.95 6.26
CA LYS A 131 -2.75 -11.76 7.72
C LYS A 131 -4.21 -11.56 8.15
N LEU A 132 -4.99 -10.79 7.40
CA LEU A 132 -6.40 -10.55 7.67
C LEU A 132 -7.20 -11.85 7.54
N SER A 133 -6.93 -12.65 6.52
CA SER A 133 -7.59 -13.95 6.29
C SER A 133 -7.33 -14.93 7.43
N ILE A 134 -6.07 -15.05 7.88
CA ILE A 134 -5.71 -15.91 9.03
C ILE A 134 -6.44 -15.43 10.30
N MET A 135 -6.44 -14.13 10.57
CA MET A 135 -7.11 -13.58 11.75
C MET A 135 -8.63 -13.79 11.70
N ASN A 136 -9.24 -13.59 10.55
CA ASN A 136 -10.68 -13.78 10.39
C ASN A 136 -11.07 -15.27 10.51
N LEU A 137 -10.30 -16.17 9.93
CA LEU A 137 -10.55 -17.61 10.05
C LEU A 137 -10.48 -18.06 11.51
N ASN A 138 -9.48 -17.62 12.26
CA ASN A 138 -9.40 -17.89 13.70
C ASN A 138 -10.58 -17.31 14.47
N LYS A 139 -11.00 -16.06 14.19
CA LYS A 139 -12.13 -15.42 14.89
C LYS A 139 -13.48 -16.03 14.56
N SER A 140 -13.65 -16.55 13.35
CA SER A 140 -14.92 -17.08 12.85
C SER A 140 -15.10 -18.58 13.11
N THR A 141 -14.14 -19.22 13.75
CA THR A 141 -14.19 -20.67 14.02
C THR A 141 -13.83 -20.95 15.47
N ALA A 142 -14.48 -21.98 16.06
CA ALA A 142 -14.26 -22.32 17.46
C ALA A 142 -12.91 -23.01 17.73
N LEU A 143 -12.35 -23.72 16.75
CA LEU A 143 -11.23 -24.64 16.97
C LEU A 143 -9.98 -24.32 16.16
N LEU A 144 -10.05 -23.40 15.20
CA LEU A 144 -8.88 -23.08 14.38
C LEU A 144 -7.96 -22.07 15.09
N PRO A 145 -6.72 -22.46 15.40
CA PRO A 145 -5.80 -21.60 16.11
C PRO A 145 -5.27 -20.47 15.21
N LEU A 146 -4.88 -19.35 15.83
CA LEU A 146 -4.08 -18.35 15.14
C LEU A 146 -2.70 -18.94 14.84
N ILE A 147 -2.26 -18.79 13.59
CA ILE A 147 -0.95 -19.29 13.15
C ILE A 147 -0.06 -18.15 12.66
N ASN A 148 1.24 -18.36 12.78
CA ASN A 148 2.24 -17.56 12.06
C ASN A 148 2.68 -18.37 10.84
N LEU A 149 2.54 -17.81 9.65
CA LEU A 149 2.93 -18.48 8.42
C LEU A 149 4.43 -18.81 8.43
N LYS A 150 4.72 -20.02 8.02
CA LYS A 150 6.07 -20.52 7.81
C LYS A 150 6.16 -21.01 6.37
N ARG A 151 7.29 -20.74 5.72
CA ARG A 151 7.58 -21.38 4.43
C ARG A 151 7.72 -22.88 4.69
N ASP A 152 6.78 -23.65 4.18
CA ASP A 152 6.78 -25.11 4.26
C ASP A 152 6.87 -25.67 2.84
N GLN A 153 7.57 -26.81 2.70
CA GLN A 153 7.65 -27.53 1.43
C GLN A 153 6.52 -28.54 1.26
N LYS A 154 5.76 -28.80 2.32
CA LYS A 154 4.66 -29.77 2.30
C LYS A 154 3.38 -29.14 1.79
N ASN A 155 2.72 -29.81 0.86
CA ASN A 155 1.45 -29.37 0.26
C ASN A 155 0.24 -29.68 1.15
N TYR A 156 0.39 -30.43 2.23
CA TYR A 156 -0.65 -30.75 3.20
C TYR A 156 -0.05 -30.91 4.60
N GLY A 157 -0.88 -30.66 5.61
CA GLY A 157 -0.50 -30.82 7.03
C GLY A 157 -1.07 -32.09 7.65
N LYS A 158 -0.36 -32.62 8.65
CA LYS A 158 -0.79 -33.77 9.45
C LYS A 158 -1.49 -33.39 10.76
N ASN A 159 -1.58 -32.10 11.06
CA ASN A 159 -2.34 -31.52 12.16
C ASN A 159 -2.93 -30.19 11.74
N THR A 160 -3.83 -29.62 12.54
CA THR A 160 -4.57 -28.38 12.21
C THR A 160 -3.67 -27.20 11.87
N LYS A 161 -2.57 -26.99 12.61
CA LYS A 161 -1.65 -25.87 12.35
C LYS A 161 -0.90 -26.05 11.03
N GLU A 162 -0.45 -27.26 10.74
CA GLU A 162 0.21 -27.56 9.46
C GLU A 162 -0.78 -27.47 8.29
N ALA A 163 -2.00 -27.97 8.46
CA ALA A 163 -3.04 -27.88 7.43
C ALA A 163 -3.41 -26.41 7.12
N LEU A 164 -3.56 -25.58 8.15
CA LEU A 164 -3.78 -24.14 7.98
C LEU A 164 -2.59 -23.48 7.25
N ASN A 165 -1.35 -23.79 7.67
CA ASN A 165 -0.17 -23.24 7.02
C ASN A 165 -0.08 -23.64 5.55
N ALA A 166 -0.33 -24.91 5.23
CA ALA A 166 -0.35 -25.39 3.86
C ALA A 166 -1.45 -24.69 3.03
N GLY A 167 -2.66 -24.52 3.56
CA GLY A 167 -3.74 -23.82 2.89
C GLY A 167 -3.43 -22.37 2.58
N PHE A 168 -2.72 -21.64 3.44
CA PHE A 168 -2.32 -20.25 3.18
C PHE A 168 -1.07 -20.09 2.32
N VAL A 169 -0.25 -21.12 2.19
CA VAL A 169 0.98 -21.08 1.37
C VAL A 169 0.71 -21.56 -0.05
N TRP A 170 -0.17 -22.53 -0.23
CA TRP A 170 -0.42 -23.19 -1.52
C TRP A 170 -1.81 -22.96 -2.09
N GLY A 171 -2.80 -22.54 -1.27
CA GLY A 171 -4.16 -22.17 -1.69
C GLY A 171 -4.28 -20.68 -1.93
#